data_9c6322ed94ddc0b245ec2a674d78660d
#
_entry.id   9c6322ed94ddc0b245ec2a674d78660d
#
_cell.length_a   1.000
_cell.length_b   1.000
_cell.length_c   1.000
_cell.angle_alpha   90.00
_cell.angle_beta   90.00
_cell.angle_gamma   90.00
#
_symmetry.space_group_name_H-M   'P 1'
#
loop_
_entity.id
_entity.type
_entity.pdbx_description
1 polymer ?
#
loop_
_entity_poly.entity_id
_entity_poly.type
_entity_poly.pdbx_seq_one_letter_code
_entity_poly.pdbx_strand_id
1 'polypeptide(L)'
;MKKEKIRKETEDKNTVYVRGAESVPEKAAPERAAEERPAYKRPGFKRPPPPRGPLPEEGESCPRRCRTAAAMVLAAGIALGGFFPGYYYYQSKINANSVTVKGLAERDVRADMAVWSLQFVVTGNDLSELQPQILGQAKTIVAFLKKRGFAEEEISVSPITTNDLFANPYQNTAETNGRRFILTQSVELQTNKVDAVADALTASNELIAGGIVFSQDYGGGSRVSYLFTKLNDIKPEMLEEATRNAKEAALQFAKNSGSKVGKIRRASQGVFSVQPKVDAVNAQENRQIEKKVRVVSTVEYWLK
;
A
#
# COMPACT_ATOMS: atom_id res chain seq x y z
N MET A 1 -29.01 35.16 25.18
CA MET A 1 -29.39 34.80 23.80
C MET A 1 -28.23 34.84 22.80
N LYS A 2 -26.98 34.66 23.22
CA LYS A 2 -25.80 34.68 22.29
C LYS A 2 -24.92 33.40 22.35
N LYS A 3 -25.29 32.43 23.20
CA LYS A 3 -24.57 31.16 23.38
C LYS A 3 -25.26 29.94 22.72
N GLU A 4 -26.47 30.11 22.21
CA GLU A 4 -27.24 29.02 21.60
C GLU A 4 -27.10 28.96 20.06
N LYS A 5 -26.61 30.04 19.46
CA LYS A 5 -26.39 30.15 18.01
C LYS A 5 -25.07 29.50 17.52
N ILE A 6 -24.13 29.30 18.43
CA ILE A 6 -22.80 28.71 18.09
C ILE A 6 -22.82 27.17 18.11
N ARG A 7 -23.82 26.58 18.77
CA ARG A 7 -23.92 25.10 18.91
C ARG A 7 -24.62 24.42 17.73
N LYS A 8 -25.31 25.17 16.88
CA LYS A 8 -25.98 24.62 15.67
C LYS A 8 -25.17 24.66 14.39
N GLU A 9 -24.04 25.39 14.37
CA GLU A 9 -23.19 25.53 13.19
C GLU A 9 -22.04 24.49 13.13
N THR A 10 -21.86 23.68 14.18
CA THR A 10 -20.79 22.68 14.26
C THR A 10 -21.26 21.24 14.00
N GLU A 11 -22.55 21.01 13.81
CA GLU A 11 -23.10 19.66 13.62
C GLU A 11 -23.28 19.25 12.15
N ASP A 12 -23.03 20.17 11.19
CA ASP A 12 -23.34 19.95 9.77
C ASP A 12 -22.11 19.73 8.85
N LYS A 13 -20.93 19.44 9.42
CA LYS A 13 -19.69 19.25 8.62
C LYS A 13 -19.02 17.88 8.76
N ASN A 14 -19.74 16.87 9.20
CA ASN A 14 -19.14 15.52 9.29
C ASN A 14 -19.93 14.47 8.51
N THR A 15 -20.31 14.78 7.26
CA THR A 15 -20.82 13.77 6.34
C THR A 15 -19.66 13.25 5.52
N VAL A 16 -19.07 12.16 6.01
CA VAL A 16 -18.10 11.35 5.26
C VAL A 16 -18.85 10.72 4.09
N TYR A 17 -18.52 11.12 2.87
CA TYR A 17 -18.92 10.42 1.65
C TYR A 17 -18.24 9.05 1.60
N VAL A 18 -18.93 8.02 2.04
CA VAL A 18 -18.58 6.64 1.72
C VAL A 18 -18.97 6.42 0.26
N ARG A 19 -18.00 6.34 -0.61
CA ARG A 19 -18.16 5.94 -2.02
C ARG A 19 -18.75 4.53 -2.03
N GLY A 20 -20.00 4.41 -2.49
CA GLY A 20 -20.69 3.15 -2.68
C GLY A 20 -19.89 2.23 -3.62
N ALA A 21 -19.69 1.01 -3.17
CA ALA A 21 -19.27 -0.09 -4.02
C ALA A 21 -20.44 -0.37 -4.98
N GLU A 22 -20.21 -0.24 -6.28
CA GLU A 22 -21.11 -0.69 -7.33
C GLU A 22 -21.29 -2.21 -7.19
N SER A 23 -22.49 -2.60 -6.79
CA SER A 23 -22.93 -3.99 -6.81
C SER A 23 -23.09 -4.43 -8.27
N VAL A 24 -22.26 -5.38 -8.67
CA VAL A 24 -22.41 -6.15 -9.91
C VAL A 24 -23.80 -6.83 -9.89
N PRO A 25 -24.64 -6.72 -10.92
CA PRO A 25 -25.91 -7.39 -10.94
C PRO A 25 -25.69 -8.91 -11.06
N GLU A 26 -26.11 -9.62 -10.04
CA GLU A 26 -26.23 -11.08 -10.02
C GLU A 26 -27.21 -11.50 -11.13
N LYS A 27 -26.71 -12.22 -12.12
CA LYS A 27 -27.53 -12.83 -13.16
C LYS A 27 -28.53 -13.80 -12.53
N ALA A 28 -29.79 -13.40 -12.51
CA ALA A 28 -30.90 -14.28 -12.19
C ALA A 28 -30.85 -15.53 -13.05
N ALA A 29 -30.78 -16.68 -12.40
CA ALA A 29 -30.98 -17.98 -13.04
C ALA A 29 -32.41 -18.06 -13.58
N PRO A 30 -32.67 -18.66 -14.76
CA PRO A 30 -33.98 -18.76 -15.28
C PRO A 30 -34.84 -19.68 -14.41
N GLU A 31 -35.93 -19.12 -13.92
CA GLU A 31 -37.01 -19.80 -13.21
C GLU A 31 -37.59 -20.88 -14.16
N ARG A 32 -37.31 -22.13 -13.86
CA ARG A 32 -37.94 -23.26 -14.59
C ARG A 32 -39.42 -23.29 -14.20
N ALA A 33 -40.25 -22.88 -15.13
CA ALA A 33 -41.67 -23.09 -15.07
C ALA A 33 -41.96 -24.54 -14.70
N ALA A 34 -42.67 -24.70 -13.58
CA ALA A 34 -43.21 -26.00 -13.19
C ALA A 34 -44.33 -26.34 -14.19
N GLU A 35 -44.02 -27.21 -15.14
CA GLU A 35 -44.97 -27.83 -16.08
C GLU A 35 -45.86 -28.78 -15.30
N GLU A 36 -47.07 -28.36 -15.02
CA GLU A 36 -48.11 -29.18 -14.41
C GLU A 36 -48.38 -30.39 -15.32
N ARG A 37 -47.90 -31.58 -14.93
CA ARG A 37 -48.26 -32.82 -15.57
C ARG A 37 -49.67 -33.23 -15.14
N PRO A 38 -50.60 -33.48 -16.03
CA PRO A 38 -51.93 -33.90 -15.66
C PRO A 38 -51.90 -35.23 -14.90
N ALA A 39 -52.64 -35.27 -13.80
CA ALA A 39 -52.78 -36.44 -12.97
C ALA A 39 -53.45 -37.57 -13.70
N TYR A 40 -52.66 -38.62 -14.11
CA TYR A 40 -53.19 -39.84 -14.70
C TYR A 40 -53.80 -40.69 -13.59
N LYS A 41 -55.14 -40.72 -13.53
CA LYS A 41 -55.90 -41.67 -12.67
C LYS A 41 -55.73 -43.09 -13.22
N ARG A 42 -54.90 -43.86 -12.58
CA ARG A 42 -54.84 -45.33 -12.83
C ARG A 42 -56.07 -45.98 -12.26
N PRO A 43 -56.74 -46.87 -13.03
CA PRO A 43 -57.84 -47.69 -12.49
C PRO A 43 -57.31 -48.64 -11.42
N GLY A 44 -58.06 -48.74 -10.32
CA GLY A 44 -57.69 -49.55 -9.17
C GLY A 44 -57.69 -51.03 -9.47
N PHE A 45 -56.50 -51.60 -9.68
CA PHE A 45 -56.31 -53.06 -9.68
C PHE A 45 -56.15 -53.52 -8.22
N LYS A 46 -57.26 -54.06 -7.63
CA LYS A 46 -57.16 -54.76 -6.36
C LYS A 46 -56.41 -56.09 -6.60
N ARG A 47 -55.13 -56.10 -6.23
CA ARG A 47 -54.40 -57.37 -6.17
C ARG A 47 -54.92 -58.16 -4.96
N PRO A 48 -55.20 -59.45 -5.08
CA PRO A 48 -55.47 -60.30 -3.92
C PRO A 48 -54.23 -60.31 -2.99
N PRO A 49 -54.44 -60.39 -1.68
CA PRO A 49 -53.33 -60.46 -0.74
C PRO A 49 -52.46 -61.68 -1.04
N PRO A 50 -51.13 -61.56 -1.02
CA PRO A 50 -50.26 -62.72 -1.20
C PRO A 50 -50.48 -63.71 -0.05
N PRO A 51 -50.35 -65.00 -0.29
CA PRO A 51 -50.47 -66.02 0.77
C PRO A 51 -49.44 -65.71 1.86
N ARG A 52 -49.86 -65.71 3.09
CA ARG A 52 -48.95 -65.57 4.24
C ARG A 52 -48.00 -66.79 4.22
N GLY A 53 -46.79 -66.51 3.79
CA GLY A 53 -45.68 -67.40 3.97
C GLY A 53 -45.47 -67.68 5.45
N PRO A 54 -44.85 -68.78 5.82
CA PRO A 54 -44.55 -69.11 7.21
C PRO A 54 -43.76 -67.96 7.82
N LEU A 55 -44.13 -67.51 9.02
CA LEU A 55 -43.43 -66.55 9.82
C LEU A 55 -41.95 -66.91 9.84
N PRO A 56 -41.02 -66.07 9.59
CA PRO A 56 -39.61 -66.35 9.79
C PRO A 56 -39.47 -66.77 11.26
N GLU A 57 -38.96 -67.99 11.50
CA GLU A 57 -38.59 -68.43 12.80
C GLU A 57 -37.75 -67.33 13.46
N GLU A 58 -38.08 -66.99 14.71
CA GLU A 58 -37.34 -66.03 15.52
C GLU A 58 -35.87 -66.47 15.52
N GLY A 59 -35.07 -65.70 14.73
CA GLY A 59 -33.64 -65.96 14.68
C GLY A 59 -33.10 -66.01 16.10
N GLU A 60 -32.35 -67.04 16.36
CA GLU A 60 -31.69 -67.30 17.61
C GLU A 60 -31.21 -66.04 18.31
N SER A 61 -31.84 -65.74 19.44
CA SER A 61 -31.44 -64.60 20.25
C SER A 61 -30.00 -64.80 20.70
N CYS A 62 -29.08 -64.10 20.09
CA CYS A 62 -27.68 -64.02 20.49
C CYS A 62 -27.64 -64.00 22.04
N PRO A 63 -26.94 -64.92 22.70
CA PRO A 63 -26.92 -65.00 24.17
C PRO A 63 -26.51 -63.63 24.73
N ARG A 64 -27.15 -63.15 25.78
CA ARG A 64 -26.91 -61.83 26.39
C ARG A 64 -25.43 -61.48 26.51
N ARG A 65 -24.55 -62.49 26.67
CA ARG A 65 -23.09 -62.31 26.69
C ARG A 65 -22.49 -61.81 25.39
N CYS A 66 -23.01 -62.13 24.18
CA CYS A 66 -22.55 -61.68 22.92
C CYS A 66 -22.95 -60.18 22.70
N ARG A 67 -24.16 -59.78 23.13
CA ARG A 67 -24.62 -58.36 23.06
C ARG A 67 -23.82 -57.48 23.99
N THR A 68 -23.47 -57.90 25.17
CA THR A 68 -22.63 -57.16 26.12
C THR A 68 -21.19 -57.05 25.63
N ALA A 69 -20.64 -58.09 25.01
CA ALA A 69 -19.32 -58.03 24.40
C ALA A 69 -19.26 -57.10 23.20
N ALA A 70 -20.25 -57.16 22.31
CA ALA A 70 -20.35 -56.24 21.18
C ALA A 70 -20.50 -54.76 21.62
N ALA A 71 -21.32 -54.51 22.65
CA ALA A 71 -21.48 -53.17 23.24
C ALA A 71 -20.17 -52.63 23.87
N MET A 72 -19.42 -53.52 24.54
CA MET A 72 -18.11 -53.11 25.10
C MET A 72 -17.08 -52.81 24.02
N VAL A 73 -17.02 -53.57 22.92
CA VAL A 73 -16.13 -53.35 21.82
C VAL A 73 -16.49 -52.02 21.13
N LEU A 74 -17.78 -51.74 20.94
CA LEU A 74 -18.25 -50.49 20.34
C LEU A 74 -17.96 -49.29 21.24
N ALA A 75 -18.19 -49.42 22.55
CA ALA A 75 -17.85 -48.36 23.52
C ALA A 75 -16.33 -48.10 23.57
N ALA A 76 -15.50 -49.15 23.54
CA ALA A 76 -14.05 -49.02 23.47
C ALA A 76 -13.61 -48.33 22.16
N GLY A 77 -14.23 -48.69 21.03
CA GLY A 77 -13.97 -48.05 19.73
C GLY A 77 -14.28 -46.54 19.74
N ILE A 78 -15.42 -46.13 20.29
CA ILE A 78 -15.81 -44.73 20.43
C ILE A 78 -14.86 -43.99 21.39
N ALA A 79 -14.51 -44.60 22.52
CA ALA A 79 -13.59 -44.02 23.49
C ALA A 79 -12.19 -43.78 22.90
N LEU A 80 -11.64 -44.78 22.19
CA LEU A 80 -10.35 -44.66 21.50
C LEU A 80 -10.42 -43.67 20.34
N GLY A 81 -11.51 -43.72 19.55
CA GLY A 81 -11.75 -42.78 18.41
C GLY A 81 -11.91 -41.35 18.85
N GLY A 82 -12.40 -41.08 20.06
CA GLY A 82 -12.46 -39.72 20.63
C GLY A 82 -11.18 -39.30 21.36
N PHE A 83 -10.54 -40.25 22.05
CA PHE A 83 -9.34 -39.97 22.84
C PHE A 83 -8.12 -39.60 21.97
N PHE A 84 -7.84 -40.33 20.91
CA PHE A 84 -6.69 -40.04 20.06
C PHE A 84 -6.75 -38.70 19.37
N PRO A 85 -7.82 -38.31 18.65
CA PRO A 85 -7.93 -36.98 18.08
C PRO A 85 -7.90 -35.90 19.15
N GLY A 86 -8.56 -36.07 20.27
CA GLY A 86 -8.56 -35.14 21.39
C GLY A 86 -7.17 -34.92 21.98
N TYR A 87 -6.43 -36.02 22.21
CA TYR A 87 -5.06 -35.97 22.72
C TYR A 87 -4.10 -35.29 21.73
N TYR A 88 -4.15 -35.65 20.44
CA TYR A 88 -3.31 -35.01 19.43
C TYR A 88 -3.66 -33.54 19.23
N TYR A 89 -4.94 -33.17 19.26
CA TYR A 89 -5.38 -31.78 19.20
C TYR A 89 -4.89 -30.97 20.42
N TYR A 90 -5.00 -31.55 21.62
CA TYR A 90 -4.52 -30.94 22.86
C TYR A 90 -2.99 -30.74 22.84
N GLN A 91 -2.24 -31.77 22.44
CA GLN A 91 -0.78 -31.68 22.25
C GLN A 91 -0.38 -30.64 21.22
N SER A 92 -1.11 -30.54 20.12
CA SER A 92 -0.88 -29.53 19.09
C SER A 92 -1.07 -28.10 19.62
N LYS A 93 -2.02 -27.87 20.52
CA LYS A 93 -2.27 -26.58 21.14
C LYS A 93 -1.24 -26.21 22.21
N ILE A 94 -0.85 -27.14 23.05
CA ILE A 94 0.14 -26.90 24.12
C ILE A 94 1.53 -26.66 23.53
N ASN A 95 1.90 -27.36 22.47
CA ASN A 95 3.19 -27.21 21.83
C ASN A 95 3.22 -25.98 20.86
N ALA A 96 2.16 -25.19 20.83
CA ALA A 96 2.05 -23.99 19.96
C ALA A 96 2.72 -22.73 20.57
N ASN A 97 3.57 -22.90 21.59
CA ASN A 97 4.28 -21.75 22.16
C ASN A 97 5.20 -21.13 21.11
N SER A 98 4.93 -19.88 20.79
CA SER A 98 5.73 -19.13 19.84
C SER A 98 5.98 -17.71 20.36
N VAL A 99 7.07 -17.13 19.94
CA VAL A 99 7.39 -15.73 20.18
C VAL A 99 7.53 -15.01 18.86
N THR A 100 6.84 -13.89 18.72
CA THR A 100 6.97 -13.00 17.57
C THR A 100 7.84 -11.83 17.95
N VAL A 101 8.93 -11.64 17.24
CA VAL A 101 9.90 -10.56 17.46
C VAL A 101 10.06 -9.75 16.20
N LYS A 102 10.47 -8.49 16.40
CA LYS A 102 10.80 -7.60 15.29
C LYS A 102 12.29 -7.25 15.37
N GLY A 103 12.99 -7.46 14.27
CA GLY A 103 14.35 -6.97 14.11
C GLY A 103 14.34 -5.73 13.22
N LEU A 104 15.03 -4.71 13.64
CA LEU A 104 15.20 -3.44 12.96
C LEU A 104 16.62 -3.36 12.42
N ALA A 105 16.77 -2.90 11.17
CA ALA A 105 18.03 -2.39 10.65
C ALA A 105 17.82 -0.98 10.10
N GLU A 106 18.74 -0.09 10.40
CA GLU A 106 18.75 1.28 9.92
C GLU A 106 20.14 1.60 9.38
N ARG A 107 20.19 2.30 8.24
CA ARG A 107 21.46 2.74 7.64
C ARG A 107 21.34 4.16 7.16
N ASP A 108 22.25 4.99 7.57
CA ASP A 108 22.41 6.33 7.03
C ASP A 108 23.03 6.23 5.65
N VAL A 109 22.39 6.87 4.67
CA VAL A 109 22.81 6.91 3.27
C VAL A 109 22.75 8.34 2.78
N ARG A 110 23.45 8.59 1.68
CA ARG A 110 23.43 9.87 0.99
C ARG A 110 22.75 9.72 -0.35
N ALA A 111 21.93 10.70 -0.74
CA ALA A 111 21.35 10.75 -2.07
C ALA A 111 22.46 10.66 -3.14
N ASP A 112 22.22 9.88 -4.17
CA ASP A 112 23.15 9.65 -5.29
C ASP A 112 22.65 10.25 -6.59
N MET A 113 21.45 10.81 -6.58
CA MET A 113 20.85 11.49 -7.72
C MET A 113 20.10 12.73 -7.24
N ALA A 114 20.20 13.82 -8.01
CA ALA A 114 19.40 15.01 -7.83
C ALA A 114 18.60 15.28 -9.10
N VAL A 115 17.31 15.59 -8.92
CA VAL A 115 16.41 16.06 -9.97
C VAL A 115 15.98 17.48 -9.61
N TRP A 116 16.32 18.43 -10.44
CA TRP A 116 15.98 19.82 -10.22
C TRP A 116 15.08 20.32 -11.34
N SER A 117 13.84 20.65 -11.01
CA SER A 117 12.86 21.23 -11.93
C SER A 117 12.79 22.75 -11.73
N LEU A 118 13.10 23.48 -12.77
CA LEU A 118 13.08 24.94 -12.85
C LEU A 118 11.89 25.33 -13.73
N GLN A 119 10.74 25.52 -13.14
CA GLN A 119 9.53 25.93 -13.85
C GLN A 119 9.41 27.46 -13.82
N PHE A 120 9.27 28.06 -14.98
CA PHE A 120 9.21 29.51 -15.14
C PHE A 120 8.05 29.93 -16.04
N VAL A 121 7.61 31.17 -15.89
CA VAL A 121 6.42 31.71 -16.56
C VAL A 121 6.68 33.06 -17.19
N VAL A 122 6.01 33.26 -18.30
CA VAL A 122 5.91 34.58 -18.98
C VAL A 122 4.44 34.89 -19.22
N THR A 123 4.03 36.11 -18.95
CA THR A 123 2.64 36.55 -19.08
C THR A 123 2.51 37.80 -19.93
N GLY A 124 1.46 37.88 -20.73
CA GLY A 124 1.20 39.04 -21.59
C GLY A 124 -0.05 38.83 -22.44
N ASN A 125 -0.17 39.67 -23.48
CA ASN A 125 -1.35 39.73 -24.33
C ASN A 125 -1.09 39.29 -25.79
N ASP A 126 0.15 39.17 -26.20
CA ASP A 126 0.56 38.76 -27.54
C ASP A 126 1.49 37.56 -27.50
N LEU A 127 1.01 36.44 -28.05
CA LEU A 127 1.79 35.21 -28.12
C LEU A 127 3.04 35.34 -28.99
N SER A 128 3.03 36.22 -29.99
CA SER A 128 4.17 36.42 -30.88
C SER A 128 5.36 37.08 -30.16
N GLU A 129 5.09 37.86 -29.11
CA GLU A 129 6.12 38.48 -28.26
C GLU A 129 6.53 37.54 -27.12
N LEU A 130 5.57 36.79 -26.54
CA LEU A 130 5.81 35.92 -25.40
C LEU A 130 6.64 34.68 -25.77
N GLN A 131 6.42 34.09 -26.96
CA GLN A 131 7.12 32.89 -27.39
C GLN A 131 8.65 33.08 -27.48
N PRO A 132 9.18 34.12 -28.17
CA PRO A 132 10.64 34.35 -28.19
C PRO A 132 11.18 34.68 -26.79
N GLN A 133 10.41 35.32 -25.94
CA GLN A 133 10.80 35.65 -24.58
C GLN A 133 10.98 34.40 -23.72
N ILE A 134 10.01 33.47 -23.71
CA ILE A 134 10.11 32.26 -22.91
C ILE A 134 11.24 31.36 -23.43
N LEU A 135 11.44 31.24 -24.74
CA LEU A 135 12.56 30.49 -25.31
C LEU A 135 13.92 31.15 -24.98
N GLY A 136 14.00 32.46 -24.90
CA GLY A 136 15.19 33.20 -24.46
C GLY A 136 15.51 32.88 -22.98
N GLN A 137 14.49 32.86 -22.12
CA GLN A 137 14.64 32.50 -20.69
C GLN A 137 15.10 31.04 -20.54
N ALA A 138 14.52 30.12 -21.31
CA ALA A 138 14.97 28.73 -21.32
C ALA A 138 16.46 28.59 -21.65
N LYS A 139 16.92 29.31 -22.72
CA LYS A 139 18.35 29.32 -23.11
C LYS A 139 19.23 29.88 -21.99
N THR A 140 18.78 30.92 -21.30
CA THR A 140 19.50 31.54 -20.17
C THR A 140 19.65 30.54 -19.02
N ILE A 141 18.58 29.78 -18.67
CA ILE A 141 18.64 28.75 -17.63
C ILE A 141 19.59 27.63 -18.04
N VAL A 142 19.51 27.13 -19.28
CA VAL A 142 20.42 26.10 -19.81
C VAL A 142 21.87 26.56 -19.76
N ALA A 143 22.14 27.83 -20.18
CA ALA A 143 23.49 28.40 -20.13
C ALA A 143 24.00 28.52 -18.68
N PHE A 144 23.14 28.91 -17.73
CA PHE A 144 23.48 28.93 -16.31
C PHE A 144 23.89 27.55 -15.81
N LEU A 145 23.11 26.51 -16.12
CA LEU A 145 23.40 25.14 -15.71
C LEU A 145 24.72 24.61 -16.35
N LYS A 146 24.92 24.87 -17.63
CA LYS A 146 26.19 24.53 -18.34
C LYS A 146 27.40 25.24 -17.71
N LYS A 147 27.28 26.52 -17.34
CA LYS A 147 28.33 27.28 -16.64
C LYS A 147 28.68 26.68 -15.29
N ARG A 148 27.73 25.99 -14.61
CA ARG A 148 27.93 25.29 -13.33
C ARG A 148 28.48 23.87 -13.51
N GLY A 149 28.82 23.44 -14.73
CA GLY A 149 29.47 22.17 -15.01
C GLY A 149 28.52 20.97 -15.22
N PHE A 150 27.24 21.24 -15.49
CA PHE A 150 26.31 20.18 -15.89
C PHE A 150 26.37 19.95 -17.38
N ALA A 151 26.32 18.66 -17.78
CA ALA A 151 26.35 18.25 -19.17
C ALA A 151 25.00 18.50 -19.86
N GLU A 152 25.00 18.62 -21.19
CA GLU A 152 23.78 18.86 -21.94
C GLU A 152 22.82 17.67 -21.86
N GLU A 153 23.35 16.47 -21.78
CA GLU A 153 22.58 15.22 -21.64
C GLU A 153 21.84 15.11 -20.29
N GLU A 154 22.32 15.85 -19.28
CA GLU A 154 21.70 15.92 -17.96
C GLU A 154 20.53 16.93 -17.91
N ILE A 155 20.38 17.77 -18.98
CA ILE A 155 19.42 18.86 -19.03
C ILE A 155 18.33 18.57 -20.06
N SER A 156 17.08 18.61 -19.65
CA SER A 156 15.94 18.50 -20.55
C SER A 156 15.04 19.73 -20.49
N VAL A 157 14.50 20.13 -21.63
CA VAL A 157 13.60 21.28 -21.73
C VAL A 157 12.23 20.77 -22.15
N SER A 158 11.21 21.08 -21.34
CA SER A 158 9.84 20.67 -21.63
C SER A 158 9.22 21.48 -22.77
N PRO A 159 8.16 20.98 -23.42
CA PRO A 159 7.33 21.81 -24.30
C PRO A 159 6.73 23.00 -23.56
N ILE A 160 6.45 24.09 -24.31
CA ILE A 160 5.75 25.27 -23.78
C ILE A 160 4.28 24.91 -23.58
N THR A 161 3.74 25.19 -22.40
CA THR A 161 2.31 25.11 -22.10
C THR A 161 1.74 26.52 -22.11
N THR A 162 0.65 26.72 -22.85
CA THR A 162 -0.03 28.02 -22.96
C THR A 162 -1.40 27.90 -22.30
N ASN A 163 -1.70 28.84 -21.39
CA ASN A 163 -3.00 29.02 -20.79
C ASN A 163 -3.61 30.36 -21.24
N ASP A 164 -4.76 30.32 -21.93
CA ASP A 164 -5.55 31.49 -22.26
C ASP A 164 -6.58 31.72 -21.14
N LEU A 165 -6.36 32.77 -20.37
CA LEU A 165 -7.23 33.10 -19.22
C LEU A 165 -8.66 33.49 -19.67
N PHE A 166 -8.82 33.98 -20.89
CA PHE A 166 -10.14 34.36 -21.42
C PHE A 166 -10.92 33.16 -21.99
N ALA A 167 -10.26 32.04 -22.27
CA ALA A 167 -10.92 30.80 -22.68
C ALA A 167 -11.60 30.08 -21.53
N ASN A 168 -11.29 30.43 -20.28
CA ASN A 168 -11.90 29.78 -19.10
C ASN A 168 -13.17 30.54 -18.68
N PRO A 169 -14.38 29.97 -18.86
CA PRO A 169 -15.64 30.66 -18.56
C PRO A 169 -15.86 30.90 -17.04
N TYR A 170 -15.08 30.24 -16.20
CA TYR A 170 -15.19 30.37 -14.72
C TYR A 170 -14.19 31.34 -14.12
N GLN A 171 -13.31 31.93 -14.94
CA GLN A 171 -12.31 32.87 -14.47
C GLN A 171 -12.83 34.30 -14.60
N ASN A 172 -12.78 35.03 -13.49
CA ASN A 172 -13.20 36.45 -13.49
C ASN A 172 -12.12 37.29 -14.22
N THR A 173 -12.44 37.77 -15.41
CA THR A 173 -11.51 38.56 -16.24
C THR A 173 -11.04 39.85 -15.56
N ALA A 174 -11.78 40.35 -14.56
CA ALA A 174 -11.38 41.50 -13.77
C ALA A 174 -10.14 41.24 -12.88
N GLU A 175 -9.89 39.98 -12.52
CA GLU A 175 -8.75 39.60 -11.68
C GLU A 175 -7.46 39.36 -12.48
N THR A 176 -7.53 39.30 -13.79
CA THR A 176 -6.37 39.00 -14.64
C THR A 176 -5.43 40.20 -14.86
N ASN A 177 -5.75 41.40 -14.32
CA ASN A 177 -5.01 42.64 -14.54
C ASN A 177 -4.73 42.92 -16.03
N GLY A 178 -5.67 42.52 -16.92
CA GLY A 178 -5.56 42.73 -18.36
C GLY A 178 -4.58 41.79 -19.08
N ARG A 179 -4.05 40.77 -18.42
CA ARG A 179 -3.20 39.75 -19.04
C ARG A 179 -4.06 38.62 -19.54
N ARG A 180 -3.82 38.18 -20.78
CA ARG A 180 -4.60 37.12 -21.43
C ARG A 180 -3.90 35.77 -21.39
N PHE A 181 -2.59 35.77 -21.68
CA PHE A 181 -1.85 34.51 -21.82
C PHE A 181 -0.84 34.33 -20.70
N ILE A 182 -0.75 33.06 -20.21
CA ILE A 182 0.32 32.57 -19.34
C ILE A 182 1.03 31.46 -20.11
N LEU A 183 2.29 31.66 -20.41
CA LEU A 183 3.17 30.63 -20.95
C LEU A 183 4.01 30.06 -19.82
N THR A 184 4.02 28.75 -19.71
CA THR A 184 4.80 28.03 -18.71
C THR A 184 5.73 27.04 -19.42
N GLN A 185 6.97 26.99 -18.98
CA GLN A 185 7.96 26.01 -19.44
C GLN A 185 8.82 25.58 -18.27
N SER A 186 9.35 24.34 -18.31
CA SER A 186 10.30 23.86 -17.32
C SER A 186 11.59 23.39 -17.96
N VAL A 187 12.69 23.64 -17.26
CA VAL A 187 13.99 23.03 -17.50
C VAL A 187 14.26 22.06 -16.37
N GLU A 188 14.51 20.81 -16.69
CA GLU A 188 14.80 19.76 -15.73
C GLU A 188 16.26 19.33 -15.86
N LEU A 189 16.94 19.31 -14.73
CA LEU A 189 18.29 18.79 -14.58
C LEU A 189 18.21 17.47 -13.80
N GLN A 190 18.74 16.41 -14.37
CA GLN A 190 18.90 15.13 -13.69
C GLN A 190 20.38 14.75 -13.68
N THR A 191 20.98 14.67 -12.50
CA THR A 191 22.43 14.46 -12.37
C THR A 191 22.79 13.66 -11.11
N ASN A 192 23.94 12.99 -11.14
CA ASN A 192 24.53 12.35 -9.97
C ASN A 192 25.42 13.30 -9.14
N LYS A 193 25.61 14.54 -9.59
CA LYS A 193 26.44 15.55 -8.92
C LYS A 193 25.63 16.31 -7.87
N VAL A 194 25.21 15.60 -6.84
CA VAL A 194 24.28 16.09 -5.80
C VAL A 194 24.78 17.40 -5.15
N ASP A 195 26.08 17.50 -4.82
CA ASP A 195 26.67 18.66 -4.21
C ASP A 195 26.67 19.87 -5.13
N ALA A 196 27.02 19.66 -6.39
CA ALA A 196 27.00 20.72 -7.40
C ALA A 196 25.58 21.31 -7.59
N VAL A 197 24.54 20.49 -7.42
CA VAL A 197 23.15 20.98 -7.47
C VAL A 197 22.84 21.84 -6.25
N ALA A 198 23.30 21.46 -5.06
CA ALA A 198 23.10 22.25 -3.84
C ALA A 198 23.79 23.63 -3.95
N ASP A 199 25.00 23.68 -4.51
CA ASP A 199 25.72 24.91 -4.77
C ASP A 199 25.03 25.78 -5.84
N ALA A 200 24.59 25.14 -6.93
CA ALA A 200 23.87 25.82 -8.01
C ALA A 200 22.51 26.38 -7.54
N LEU A 201 21.82 25.66 -6.63
CA LEU A 201 20.56 26.12 -6.04
C LEU A 201 20.75 27.44 -5.28
N THR A 202 21.82 27.56 -4.49
CA THR A 202 22.14 28.80 -3.78
C THR A 202 22.40 29.95 -4.75
N ALA A 203 23.03 29.68 -5.89
CA ALA A 203 23.32 30.67 -6.93
C ALA A 203 22.14 30.95 -7.88
N SER A 204 21.02 30.22 -7.77
CA SER A 204 19.84 30.41 -8.65
C SER A 204 19.21 31.81 -8.57
N ASN A 205 19.52 32.57 -7.50
CA ASN A 205 19.14 33.97 -7.39
C ASN A 205 19.66 34.84 -8.55
N GLU A 206 20.75 34.45 -9.23
CA GLU A 206 21.25 35.10 -10.43
C GLU A 206 20.20 35.08 -11.57
N LEU A 207 19.41 34.01 -11.66
CA LEU A 207 18.36 33.87 -12.67
C LEU A 207 17.19 34.81 -12.38
N ILE A 208 16.83 34.99 -11.10
CA ILE A 208 15.80 35.95 -10.69
C ILE A 208 16.26 37.38 -10.98
N ALA A 209 17.52 37.69 -10.68
CA ALA A 209 18.13 39.00 -11.03
C ALA A 209 18.16 39.22 -12.54
N GLY A 210 18.26 38.17 -13.34
CA GLY A 210 18.13 38.19 -14.79
C GLY A 210 16.69 38.34 -15.32
N GLY A 211 15.69 38.53 -14.45
CA GLY A 211 14.29 38.74 -14.83
C GLY A 211 13.50 37.46 -15.10
N ILE A 212 14.01 36.27 -14.69
CA ILE A 212 13.27 35.02 -14.81
C ILE A 212 12.33 34.90 -13.62
N VAL A 213 11.03 34.73 -13.91
CA VAL A 213 9.98 34.51 -12.91
C VAL A 213 9.68 33.04 -12.80
N PHE A 214 10.05 32.45 -11.66
CA PHE A 214 9.70 31.05 -11.39
C PHE A 214 8.22 30.91 -11.00
N SER A 215 7.55 29.91 -11.56
CA SER A 215 6.16 29.59 -11.23
C SER A 215 6.03 29.17 -9.77
N GLN A 216 4.98 29.67 -9.09
CA GLN A 216 4.68 29.28 -7.70
C GLN A 216 3.51 28.28 -7.60
N ASP A 217 3.14 27.63 -8.71
CA ASP A 217 2.05 26.69 -8.70
C ASP A 217 2.29 25.55 -7.69
N TYR A 218 1.35 25.37 -6.78
CA TYR A 218 1.19 24.31 -5.79
C TYR A 218 2.49 23.61 -5.30
N GLY A 219 3.49 24.39 -4.92
CA GLY A 219 4.69 23.82 -4.31
C GLY A 219 6.04 24.51 -4.59
N GLY A 220 6.04 25.71 -5.18
CA GLY A 220 7.24 26.55 -5.35
C GLY A 220 8.02 26.26 -6.63
N GLY A 221 8.37 27.30 -7.35
CA GLY A 221 8.86 27.30 -8.73
C GLY A 221 10.23 26.68 -9.00
N SER A 222 11.08 26.54 -8.02
CA SER A 222 12.37 25.83 -8.14
C SER A 222 12.37 24.68 -7.16
N ARG A 223 12.21 23.46 -7.66
CA ARG A 223 12.07 22.27 -6.84
C ARG A 223 13.23 21.31 -7.08
N VAL A 224 14.02 21.07 -6.06
CA VAL A 224 15.04 20.04 -6.06
C VAL A 224 14.53 18.82 -5.28
N SER A 225 14.70 17.64 -5.87
CA SER A 225 14.45 16.35 -5.24
C SER A 225 15.75 15.55 -5.24
N TYR A 226 16.21 15.19 -4.06
CA TYR A 226 17.37 14.33 -3.88
C TYR A 226 16.88 12.89 -3.72
N LEU A 227 17.40 11.98 -4.53
CA LEU A 227 16.97 10.58 -4.58
C LEU A 227 18.12 9.65 -4.20
N PHE A 228 17.79 8.54 -3.54
CA PHE A 228 18.71 7.44 -3.31
C PHE A 228 18.28 6.25 -4.17
N THR A 229 19.03 5.96 -5.25
CA THR A 229 18.66 4.94 -6.24
C THR A 229 19.32 3.58 -5.97
N LYS A 230 20.42 3.55 -5.20
CA LYS A 230 21.21 2.35 -4.88
C LYS A 230 20.64 1.50 -3.73
N LEU A 231 19.33 1.58 -3.52
CA LEU A 231 18.68 0.83 -2.45
C LEU A 231 18.89 -0.68 -2.59
N ASN A 232 18.93 -1.21 -3.81
CA ASN A 232 19.09 -2.64 -4.05
C ASN A 232 20.44 -3.17 -3.61
N ASP A 233 21.48 -2.35 -3.62
CA ASP A 233 22.83 -2.73 -3.26
C ASP A 233 22.97 -3.00 -1.77
N ILE A 234 22.21 -2.26 -0.94
CA ILE A 234 22.28 -2.37 0.52
C ILE A 234 21.22 -3.29 1.12
N LYS A 235 20.19 -3.70 0.33
CA LYS A 235 19.11 -4.58 0.82
C LYS A 235 19.58 -5.88 1.45
N PRO A 236 20.52 -6.66 0.85
CA PRO A 236 20.93 -7.94 1.41
C PRO A 236 21.54 -7.79 2.81
N GLU A 237 22.45 -6.84 2.98
CA GLU A 237 23.12 -6.59 4.26
C GLU A 237 22.15 -6.12 5.34
N MET A 238 21.26 -5.20 4.99
CA MET A 238 20.24 -4.71 5.93
C MET A 238 19.26 -5.81 6.34
N LEU A 239 18.91 -6.71 5.41
CA LEU A 239 18.03 -7.83 5.73
C LEU A 239 18.71 -8.84 6.65
N GLU A 240 20.00 -9.12 6.43
CA GLU A 240 20.80 -9.96 7.32
C GLU A 240 20.87 -9.34 8.72
N GLU A 241 21.17 -8.07 8.82
CA GLU A 241 21.21 -7.34 10.09
C GLU A 241 19.87 -7.36 10.81
N ALA A 242 18.77 -7.04 10.13
CA ALA A 242 17.44 -7.07 10.71
C ALA A 242 17.04 -8.48 11.18
N THR A 243 17.41 -9.53 10.44
CA THR A 243 17.13 -10.91 10.83
C THR A 243 17.98 -11.34 12.03
N ARG A 244 19.25 -10.92 12.09
CA ARG A 244 20.13 -11.14 13.24
C ARG A 244 19.57 -10.47 14.49
N ASN A 245 19.17 -9.20 14.40
CA ASN A 245 18.59 -8.45 15.52
C ASN A 245 17.27 -9.08 16.00
N ALA A 246 16.43 -9.59 15.09
CA ALA A 246 15.23 -10.35 15.45
C ALA A 246 15.58 -11.63 16.22
N LYS A 247 16.59 -12.37 15.78
CA LYS A 247 17.04 -13.59 16.46
C LYS A 247 17.59 -13.31 17.87
N GLU A 248 18.39 -12.26 18.01
CA GLU A 248 18.93 -11.81 19.32
C GLU A 248 17.79 -11.43 20.27
N ALA A 249 16.79 -10.68 19.80
CA ALA A 249 15.60 -10.34 20.58
C ALA A 249 14.84 -11.61 21.04
N ALA A 250 14.69 -12.60 20.15
CA ALA A 250 14.04 -13.88 20.50
C ALA A 250 14.84 -14.64 21.56
N LEU A 251 16.17 -14.70 21.43
CA LEU A 251 17.05 -15.35 22.42
C LEU A 251 16.96 -14.68 23.78
N GLN A 252 16.96 -13.36 23.83
CA GLN A 252 16.81 -12.60 25.06
C GLN A 252 15.44 -12.85 25.72
N PHE A 253 14.37 -12.86 24.92
CA PHE A 253 13.02 -13.20 25.42
C PHE A 253 12.98 -14.60 26.00
N ALA A 254 13.51 -15.61 25.27
CA ALA A 254 13.53 -16.99 25.72
C ALA A 254 14.33 -17.17 27.02
N LYS A 255 15.48 -16.50 27.15
CA LYS A 255 16.30 -16.50 28.37
C LYS A 255 15.51 -15.97 29.58
N ASN A 256 14.79 -14.85 29.37
CA ASN A 256 14.02 -14.23 30.46
C ASN A 256 12.76 -15.03 30.85
N SER A 257 12.21 -15.83 29.93
CA SER A 257 11.03 -16.68 30.18
C SER A 257 11.38 -18.12 30.57
N GLY A 258 12.66 -18.47 30.72
CA GLY A 258 13.09 -19.83 31.01
C GLY A 258 12.86 -20.85 29.88
N SER A 259 12.61 -20.37 28.66
CA SER A 259 12.37 -21.16 27.47
C SER A 259 13.60 -21.22 26.56
N LYS A 260 13.54 -22.03 25.49
CA LYS A 260 14.57 -22.08 24.43
C LYS A 260 13.99 -21.72 23.08
N VAL A 261 14.73 -20.94 22.28
CA VAL A 261 14.33 -20.63 20.90
C VAL A 261 14.47 -21.86 20.02
N GLY A 262 13.38 -22.20 19.34
CA GLY A 262 13.31 -23.27 18.37
C GLY A 262 13.54 -22.80 16.94
N LYS A 263 12.96 -23.54 15.98
CA LYS A 263 13.01 -23.20 14.55
C LYS A 263 12.09 -21.99 14.25
N ILE A 264 12.36 -21.33 13.15
CA ILE A 264 11.47 -20.30 12.61
C ILE A 264 10.14 -20.95 12.25
N ARG A 265 9.05 -20.37 12.74
CA ARG A 265 7.69 -20.75 12.39
C ARG A 265 7.21 -19.95 11.18
N ARG A 266 7.44 -18.64 11.21
CA ARG A 266 7.06 -17.71 10.17
C ARG A 266 8.05 -16.55 10.13
N ALA A 267 8.37 -16.07 8.93
CA ALA A 267 9.14 -14.85 8.74
C ALA A 267 8.40 -13.96 7.73
N SER A 268 8.40 -12.67 8.00
CA SER A 268 7.83 -11.66 7.11
C SER A 268 8.77 -10.47 7.07
N GLN A 269 9.19 -10.11 5.88
CA GLN A 269 9.99 -8.92 5.65
C GLN A 269 9.07 -7.72 5.49
N GLY A 270 9.36 -6.64 6.22
CA GLY A 270 8.71 -5.35 6.00
C GLY A 270 9.24 -4.63 4.76
N VAL A 271 8.57 -3.54 4.42
CA VAL A 271 8.97 -2.67 3.33
C VAL A 271 10.20 -1.86 3.75
N PHE A 272 11.14 -1.70 2.82
CA PHE A 272 12.22 -0.73 2.99
C PHE A 272 11.64 0.68 2.84
N SER A 273 11.86 1.51 3.82
CA SER A 273 11.47 2.92 3.80
C SER A 273 12.70 3.81 3.79
N VAL A 274 12.70 4.79 2.92
CA VAL A 274 13.68 5.88 2.93
C VAL A 274 13.04 7.04 3.69
N GLN A 275 13.73 7.58 4.64
CA GLN A 275 13.25 8.64 5.53
C GLN A 275 14.28 9.77 5.58
N PRO A 276 13.89 11.00 5.96
CA PRO A 276 14.85 12.04 6.25
C PRO A 276 15.74 11.60 7.41
N LYS A 277 17.03 11.92 7.36
CA LYS A 277 17.97 11.61 8.47
C LYS A 277 17.57 12.34 9.75
N VAL A 278 17.14 13.58 9.60
CA VAL A 278 16.65 14.41 10.70
C VAL A 278 15.16 14.53 10.57
N ASP A 279 14.43 13.93 11.49
CA ASP A 279 12.97 14.03 11.57
C ASP A 279 12.61 15.36 12.24
N ALA A 280 12.27 16.35 11.40
CA ALA A 280 11.85 17.67 11.83
C ALA A 280 10.44 17.95 11.31
N VAL A 281 9.71 18.85 11.97
CA VAL A 281 8.39 19.30 11.52
C VAL A 281 8.49 19.80 10.07
N ASN A 282 7.75 19.18 9.15
CA ASN A 282 7.79 19.43 7.70
C ASN A 282 9.06 18.95 6.95
N ALA A 283 9.88 18.09 7.55
CA ALA A 283 11.00 17.47 6.86
C ALA A 283 10.47 16.51 5.77
N GLN A 284 10.67 16.88 4.52
CA GLN A 284 10.36 16.01 3.37
C GLN A 284 11.62 15.22 3.01
N GLU A 285 11.47 13.90 2.86
CA GLU A 285 12.58 13.00 2.53
C GLU A 285 13.32 13.44 1.26
N ASN A 286 12.58 13.84 0.24
CA ASN A 286 13.13 14.25 -1.05
C ASN A 286 13.91 15.57 -1.03
N ARG A 287 13.79 16.38 0.02
CA ARG A 287 14.52 17.65 0.17
C ARG A 287 15.85 17.53 0.92
N GLN A 288 16.12 16.39 1.54
CA GLN A 288 17.34 16.15 2.27
C GLN A 288 18.31 15.27 1.48
N ILE A 289 19.58 15.66 1.46
CA ILE A 289 20.65 14.87 0.85
C ILE A 289 20.97 13.66 1.72
N GLU A 290 21.07 13.88 3.04
CA GLU A 290 21.28 12.80 4.01
C GLU A 290 19.96 12.11 4.33
N LYS A 291 19.93 10.80 4.20
CA LYS A 291 18.74 9.98 4.35
C LYS A 291 19.00 8.81 5.27
N LYS A 292 17.94 8.23 5.80
CA LYS A 292 18.00 7.00 6.58
C LYS A 292 17.13 5.94 5.89
N VAL A 293 17.74 4.82 5.55
CA VAL A 293 17.01 3.64 5.09
C VAL A 293 16.70 2.76 6.29
N ARG A 294 15.45 2.33 6.38
CA ARG A 294 14.95 1.51 7.49
C ARG A 294 14.21 0.30 6.96
N VAL A 295 14.43 -0.85 7.59
CA VAL A 295 13.66 -2.07 7.34
C VAL A 295 13.35 -2.76 8.68
N VAL A 296 12.16 -3.36 8.76
CA VAL A 296 11.73 -4.15 9.91
C VAL A 296 11.42 -5.57 9.44
N SER A 297 12.11 -6.56 9.98
CA SER A 297 11.80 -7.98 9.77
C SER A 297 11.02 -8.52 10.96
N THR A 298 9.89 -9.13 10.72
CA THR A 298 9.08 -9.80 11.76
C THR A 298 9.29 -11.30 11.65
N VAL A 299 9.77 -11.93 12.72
CA VAL A 299 10.07 -13.35 12.75
C VAL A 299 9.38 -13.98 13.94
N GLU A 300 8.69 -15.07 13.68
CA GLU A 300 8.05 -15.91 14.70
C GLU A 300 8.86 -17.20 14.90
N TYR A 301 9.27 -17.46 16.14
CA TYR A 301 10.02 -18.63 16.52
C TYR A 301 9.17 -19.54 17.40
N TRP A 302 9.31 -20.84 17.25
CA TRP A 302 8.84 -21.79 18.23
C TRP A 302 9.63 -21.65 19.54
N LEU A 303 8.95 -21.74 20.67
CA LEU A 303 9.56 -21.87 21.99
C LEU A 303 9.50 -23.33 22.46
N LYS A 304 10.59 -23.78 23.08
CA LYS A 304 10.74 -25.09 23.68
C LYS A 304 10.99 -24.97 25.17
#